data_27fda98fcad3a7d83bb08868150905cb
#
_entry.id   27fda98fcad3a7d83bb08868150905cb
#
_cell.length_a   1.000
_cell.length_b   1.000
_cell.length_c   1.000
_cell.angle_alpha   90.00
_cell.angle_beta   90.00
_cell.angle_gamma   90.00
#
_symmetry.space_group_name_H-M   'P 1'
#
loop_
_entity.id
_entity.type
_entity.pdbx_description
1 polymer ?
#
loop_
_entity_poly.entity_id
_entity_poly.type
_entity_poly.pdbx_seq_one_letter_code
_entity_poly.pdbx_strand_id
1 'polypeptide(L)'
;MALSPERIRTVFSEHGRRINPALGQNFCVEGALLSAAAARVCLPDLPVLEIGPGLGALTEELLPRAGRVVAVEKDAFLAGLLPQLLPDTRLQVVTGDILRADVPALMGDSPYVVAGNLPYYITTPIVERFLPLLPERMLFMVQKEAAARFFAAPGDRVYGAVSVLSQVYYRPEPLFSVPRHCYYPQPEVDSAVVLLTKRAPEDLAALPAPDALLRFVRTALAMRRKTLVNNFPRDGRVAALLPAQGIPENVRAETLPPQTLAQLCLLYENAVPPGEI
;
A
#
# COMPACT_ATOMS: atom_id res chain seq x y z
N MET A 1 -26.02 0.91 -2.89
CA MET A 1 -26.67 1.74 -3.96
C MET A 1 -25.71 1.82 -5.14
N ALA A 2 -26.08 1.32 -6.31
CA ALA A 2 -25.15 1.30 -7.45
C ALA A 2 -24.70 2.72 -7.83
N LEU A 3 -23.44 3.00 -7.73
CA LEU A 3 -22.85 4.27 -8.13
C LEU A 3 -22.81 4.34 -9.66
N SER A 4 -23.40 5.39 -10.26
CA SER A 4 -23.37 5.64 -11.71
C SER A 4 -22.80 7.01 -12.03
N PRO A 5 -22.32 7.26 -13.25
CA PRO A 5 -21.84 8.58 -13.67
C PRO A 5 -22.87 9.69 -13.45
N GLU A 6 -24.18 9.39 -13.71
CA GLU A 6 -25.27 10.32 -13.48
C GLU A 6 -25.40 10.64 -11.99
N ARG A 7 -25.42 9.62 -11.14
CA ARG A 7 -25.55 9.80 -9.68
C ARG A 7 -24.39 10.63 -9.12
N ILE A 8 -23.16 10.38 -9.58
CA ILE A 8 -21.99 11.16 -9.18
C ILE A 8 -22.18 12.63 -9.56
N ARG A 9 -22.58 12.93 -10.81
CA ARG A 9 -22.82 14.30 -11.27
C ARG A 9 -23.92 14.97 -10.43
N THR A 10 -25.03 14.28 -10.18
CA THR A 10 -26.14 14.78 -9.37
C THR A 10 -25.66 15.15 -7.97
N VAL A 11 -24.98 14.26 -7.26
CA VAL A 11 -24.47 14.51 -5.90
C VAL A 11 -23.57 15.76 -5.87
N PHE A 12 -22.63 15.89 -6.79
CA PHE A 12 -21.76 17.06 -6.80
C PHE A 12 -22.51 18.35 -7.13
N SER A 13 -23.46 18.31 -8.09
CA SER A 13 -24.22 19.49 -8.52
C SER A 13 -25.22 19.96 -7.44
N GLU A 14 -25.92 19.06 -6.75
CA GLU A 14 -26.84 19.36 -5.65
C GLU A 14 -26.17 20.11 -4.50
N HIS A 15 -24.85 19.89 -4.31
CA HIS A 15 -24.06 20.53 -3.28
C HIS A 15 -23.20 21.70 -3.80
N GLY A 16 -23.40 22.13 -5.06
CA GLY A 16 -22.62 23.21 -5.67
C GLY A 16 -21.13 22.90 -5.75
N ARG A 17 -20.75 21.61 -5.83
CA ARG A 17 -19.37 21.14 -5.88
C ARG A 17 -18.98 20.62 -7.26
N ARG A 18 -17.69 20.45 -7.48
CA ARG A 18 -17.12 19.81 -8.67
C ARG A 18 -16.14 18.73 -8.23
N ILE A 19 -16.01 17.69 -9.07
CA ILE A 19 -14.98 16.67 -8.89
C ILE A 19 -13.61 17.36 -8.94
N ASN A 20 -12.73 17.01 -8.01
CA ASN A 20 -11.41 17.63 -7.87
C ASN A 20 -10.30 16.73 -8.44
N PRO A 21 -9.79 17.01 -9.65
CA PRO A 21 -8.71 16.22 -10.23
C PRO A 21 -7.41 16.25 -9.41
N ALA A 22 -7.16 17.34 -8.66
CA ALA A 22 -5.97 17.46 -7.82
C ALA A 22 -5.97 16.48 -6.63
N LEU A 23 -7.14 15.96 -6.25
CA LEU A 23 -7.28 14.89 -5.27
C LEU A 23 -7.28 13.49 -5.89
N GLY A 24 -7.13 13.39 -7.21
CA GLY A 24 -7.14 12.11 -7.92
C GLY A 24 -8.50 11.39 -7.86
N GLN A 25 -9.60 12.14 -7.77
CA GLN A 25 -10.95 11.59 -7.64
C GLN A 25 -11.39 10.89 -8.92
N ASN A 26 -11.30 9.56 -8.93
CA ASN A 26 -11.83 8.66 -9.96
C ASN A 26 -12.67 7.59 -9.25
N PHE A 27 -13.99 7.70 -9.37
CA PHE A 27 -14.94 6.81 -8.67
C PHE A 27 -15.18 5.56 -9.52
N CYS A 28 -14.91 4.39 -8.95
CA CYS A 28 -15.26 3.12 -9.60
C CYS A 28 -16.79 2.95 -9.58
N VAL A 29 -17.37 2.69 -10.75
CA VAL A 29 -18.81 2.53 -10.93
C VAL A 29 -19.21 1.07 -11.22
N GLU A 30 -18.25 0.15 -11.21
CA GLU A 30 -18.49 -1.26 -11.50
C GLU A 30 -18.61 -2.06 -10.19
N GLY A 31 -19.84 -2.21 -9.70
CA GLY A 31 -20.14 -2.85 -8.41
C GLY A 31 -19.67 -4.30 -8.32
N ALA A 32 -19.71 -5.07 -9.41
CA ALA A 32 -19.26 -6.45 -9.40
C ALA A 32 -17.76 -6.59 -9.08
N LEU A 33 -16.93 -5.67 -9.61
CA LEU A 33 -15.50 -5.63 -9.33
C LEU A 33 -15.22 -5.23 -7.88
N LEU A 34 -15.97 -4.25 -7.35
CA LEU A 34 -15.86 -3.80 -5.96
C LEU A 34 -16.28 -4.90 -4.98
N SER A 35 -17.37 -5.62 -5.28
CA SER A 35 -17.83 -6.75 -4.48
C SER A 35 -16.80 -7.89 -4.47
N ALA A 36 -16.21 -8.20 -5.63
CA ALA A 36 -15.14 -9.19 -5.73
C ALA A 36 -13.90 -8.76 -4.93
N ALA A 37 -13.51 -7.48 -4.98
CA ALA A 37 -12.41 -6.93 -4.20
C ALA A 37 -12.66 -7.04 -2.70
N ALA A 38 -13.83 -6.61 -2.22
CA ALA A 38 -14.22 -6.68 -0.82
C ALA A 38 -14.25 -8.13 -0.30
N ALA A 39 -14.75 -9.08 -1.09
CA ALA A 39 -14.74 -10.49 -0.72
C ALA A 39 -13.33 -11.08 -0.56
N ARG A 40 -12.33 -10.54 -1.26
CA ARG A 40 -10.95 -11.01 -1.17
C ARG A 40 -10.17 -10.40 0.00
N VAL A 41 -10.43 -9.14 0.36
CA VAL A 41 -9.70 -8.47 1.43
C VAL A 41 -10.26 -8.74 2.81
N CYS A 42 -11.58 -8.77 2.96
CA CYS A 42 -12.22 -8.98 4.25
C CYS A 42 -11.86 -10.34 4.85
N LEU A 43 -11.62 -10.32 6.14
CA LEU A 43 -11.52 -11.50 7.00
C LEU A 43 -12.67 -11.44 8.01
N PRO A 44 -13.27 -12.58 8.39
CA PRO A 44 -14.37 -12.60 9.33
C PRO A 44 -14.05 -11.77 10.58
N ASP A 45 -14.98 -10.91 10.96
CA ASP A 45 -14.96 -10.07 12.17
C ASP A 45 -13.81 -9.04 12.28
N LEU A 46 -12.85 -9.05 11.36
CA LEU A 46 -11.78 -8.06 11.40
C LEU A 46 -12.26 -6.68 10.93
N PRO A 47 -11.76 -5.61 11.59
CA PRO A 47 -11.99 -4.25 11.12
C PRO A 47 -11.24 -3.98 9.81
N VAL A 48 -11.84 -3.12 8.98
CA VAL A 48 -11.25 -2.62 7.73
C VAL A 48 -10.89 -1.16 7.89
N LEU A 49 -9.66 -0.80 7.56
CA LEU A 49 -9.26 0.58 7.30
C LEU A 49 -9.38 0.85 5.81
N GLU A 50 -10.32 1.71 5.43
CA GLU A 50 -10.49 2.13 4.03
C GLU A 50 -9.81 3.47 3.78
N ILE A 51 -9.02 3.53 2.71
CA ILE A 51 -8.28 4.71 2.29
C ILE A 51 -9.01 5.39 1.14
N GLY A 52 -9.49 6.63 1.36
CA GLY A 52 -10.18 7.40 0.35
C GLY A 52 -11.50 6.78 -0.11
N PRO A 53 -12.49 6.64 0.76
CA PRO A 53 -13.78 6.02 0.44
C PRO A 53 -14.54 6.77 -0.67
N GLY A 54 -14.29 8.07 -0.82
CA GLY A 54 -14.99 8.91 -1.79
C GLY A 54 -16.51 8.94 -1.54
N LEU A 55 -17.29 8.51 -2.51
CA LEU A 55 -18.75 8.37 -2.41
C LEU A 55 -19.21 7.01 -1.84
N GLY A 56 -18.27 6.21 -1.32
CA GLY A 56 -18.58 4.98 -0.60
C GLY A 56 -18.83 3.73 -1.44
N ALA A 57 -18.44 3.71 -2.71
CA ALA A 57 -18.68 2.56 -3.58
C ALA A 57 -18.01 1.26 -3.07
N LEU A 58 -16.77 1.34 -2.59
CA LEU A 58 -16.08 0.20 -1.96
C LEU A 58 -16.59 0.00 -0.53
N THR A 59 -16.83 1.09 0.23
CA THR A 59 -17.37 1.06 1.60
C THR A 59 -18.65 0.22 1.70
N GLU A 60 -19.57 0.41 0.75
CA GLU A 60 -20.87 -0.32 0.67
C GLU A 60 -20.64 -1.84 0.59
N GLU A 61 -19.58 -2.26 -0.11
CA GLU A 61 -19.22 -3.66 -0.26
C GLU A 61 -18.42 -4.22 0.93
N LEU A 62 -17.70 -3.36 1.64
CA LEU A 62 -16.92 -3.74 2.82
C LEU A 62 -17.81 -3.93 4.05
N LEU A 63 -18.79 -3.05 4.27
CA LEU A 63 -19.68 -3.04 5.46
C LEU A 63 -20.36 -4.38 5.75
N PRO A 64 -20.93 -5.11 4.79
CA PRO A 64 -21.56 -6.41 5.06
C PRO A 64 -20.57 -7.52 5.45
N ARG A 65 -19.27 -7.31 5.19
CA ARG A 65 -18.22 -8.33 5.29
C ARG A 65 -17.23 -8.07 6.43
N ALA A 66 -17.25 -6.87 7.02
CA ALA A 66 -16.33 -6.43 8.05
C ALA A 66 -17.02 -6.30 9.41
N GLY A 67 -16.29 -6.47 10.50
CA GLY A 67 -16.77 -6.17 11.85
C GLY A 67 -17.08 -4.67 12.02
N ARG A 68 -16.20 -3.82 11.48
CA ARG A 68 -16.39 -2.35 11.34
C ARG A 68 -15.54 -1.84 10.18
N VAL A 69 -15.89 -0.65 9.67
CA VAL A 69 -15.10 0.07 8.66
C VAL A 69 -14.70 1.42 9.21
N VAL A 70 -13.40 1.69 9.26
CA VAL A 70 -12.84 3.02 9.55
C VAL A 70 -12.36 3.59 8.21
N ALA A 71 -13.03 4.63 7.73
CA ALA A 71 -12.75 5.23 6.43
C ALA A 71 -12.06 6.59 6.62
N VAL A 72 -10.86 6.76 6.08
CA VAL A 72 -10.10 8.02 6.15
C VAL A 72 -10.19 8.74 4.81
N GLU A 73 -10.88 9.91 4.80
CA GLU A 73 -11.12 10.72 3.61
C GLU A 73 -10.48 12.09 3.73
N LYS A 74 -9.72 12.47 2.72
CA LYS A 74 -9.01 13.76 2.69
C LYS A 74 -9.92 14.93 2.30
N ASP A 75 -10.91 14.68 1.46
CA ASP A 75 -11.90 15.67 1.07
C ASP A 75 -12.96 15.80 2.17
N ALA A 76 -12.94 16.94 2.90
CA ALA A 76 -13.88 17.18 4.00
C ALA A 76 -15.35 17.17 3.57
N PHE A 77 -15.63 17.53 2.30
CA PHE A 77 -16.99 17.46 1.76
C PHE A 77 -17.45 16.00 1.65
N LEU A 78 -16.63 15.14 1.03
CA LEU A 78 -16.96 13.72 0.89
C LEU A 78 -16.99 13.01 2.25
N ALA A 79 -16.08 13.34 3.16
CA ALA A 79 -16.07 12.80 4.51
C ALA A 79 -17.37 13.13 5.28
N GLY A 80 -17.89 14.36 5.15
CA GLY A 80 -19.16 14.77 5.77
C GLY A 80 -20.41 14.19 5.08
N LEU A 81 -20.30 13.85 3.81
CA LEU A 81 -21.40 13.30 3.02
C LEU A 81 -21.55 11.79 3.19
N LEU A 82 -20.46 11.06 3.31
CA LEU A 82 -20.46 9.59 3.31
C LEU A 82 -21.36 8.96 4.38
N PRO A 83 -21.41 9.44 5.65
CA PRO A 83 -22.34 8.90 6.66
C PRO A 83 -23.82 9.12 6.31
N GLN A 84 -24.13 10.10 5.48
CA GLN A 84 -25.51 10.36 5.01
C GLN A 84 -25.88 9.42 3.86
N LEU A 85 -24.92 9.08 3.01
CA LEU A 85 -25.10 8.13 1.91
C LEU A 85 -25.18 6.68 2.40
N LEU A 86 -24.41 6.35 3.42
CA LEU A 86 -24.31 5.01 4.02
C LEU A 86 -24.51 5.09 5.54
N PRO A 87 -25.75 5.18 6.03
CA PRO A 87 -26.07 5.29 7.44
C PRO A 87 -25.93 3.92 8.13
N ASP A 88 -24.70 3.50 8.42
CA ASP A 88 -24.39 2.24 9.11
C ASP A 88 -23.58 2.55 10.39
N THR A 89 -23.98 2.01 11.53
CA THR A 89 -23.32 2.24 12.82
C THR A 89 -21.92 1.62 12.89
N ARG A 90 -21.58 0.72 12.00
CA ARG A 90 -20.24 0.12 11.87
C ARG A 90 -19.28 0.98 11.05
N LEU A 91 -19.78 2.05 10.40
CA LEU A 91 -18.97 2.99 9.64
C LEU A 91 -18.49 4.15 10.52
N GLN A 92 -17.20 4.30 10.64
CA GLN A 92 -16.56 5.49 11.21
C GLN A 92 -15.83 6.24 10.12
N VAL A 93 -16.20 7.49 9.86
CA VAL A 93 -15.51 8.34 8.88
C VAL A 93 -14.61 9.34 9.60
N VAL A 94 -13.36 9.41 9.17
CA VAL A 94 -12.34 10.31 9.70
C VAL A 94 -11.90 11.25 8.57
N THR A 95 -12.07 12.55 8.77
CA THR A 95 -11.57 13.56 7.83
C THR A 95 -10.07 13.76 8.06
N GLY A 96 -9.23 13.46 7.06
CA GLY A 96 -7.79 13.64 7.18
C GLY A 96 -6.97 13.03 6.06
N ASP A 97 -5.67 13.33 6.09
CA ASP A 97 -4.70 12.73 5.17
C ASP A 97 -4.19 11.41 5.76
N ILE A 98 -4.43 10.31 5.06
CA ILE A 98 -3.98 8.97 5.49
C ILE A 98 -2.47 8.89 5.70
N LEU A 99 -1.68 9.70 5.01
CA LEU A 99 -0.23 9.74 5.21
C LEU A 99 0.18 10.36 6.57
N ARG A 100 -0.74 11.04 7.26
CA ARG A 100 -0.53 11.68 8.56
C ARG A 100 -1.40 11.12 9.68
N ALA A 101 -2.40 10.30 9.33
CA ALA A 101 -3.32 9.70 10.29
C ALA A 101 -2.57 8.81 11.30
N ASP A 102 -2.96 8.85 12.55
CA ASP A 102 -2.49 7.93 13.58
C ASP A 102 -3.25 6.60 13.44
N VAL A 103 -2.72 5.70 12.61
CA VAL A 103 -3.36 4.41 12.31
C VAL A 103 -3.50 3.54 13.58
N PRO A 104 -2.50 3.42 14.46
CA PRO A 104 -2.65 2.74 15.74
C PRO A 104 -3.81 3.31 16.58
N ALA A 105 -3.93 4.63 16.69
CA ALA A 105 -5.04 5.24 17.44
C ALA A 105 -6.42 4.95 16.81
N LEU A 106 -6.50 4.80 15.47
CA LEU A 106 -7.74 4.51 14.76
C LEU A 106 -8.14 3.03 14.84
N MET A 107 -7.18 2.13 14.73
CA MET A 107 -7.44 0.69 14.62
C MET A 107 -7.28 -0.06 15.95
N GLY A 108 -6.50 0.47 16.88
CA GLY A 108 -6.09 -0.20 18.11
C GLY A 108 -5.02 -1.27 17.84
N ASP A 109 -4.80 -2.14 18.84
CA ASP A 109 -3.79 -3.21 18.76
C ASP A 109 -4.32 -4.49 18.09
N SER A 110 -5.59 -4.52 17.73
CA SER A 110 -6.21 -5.69 17.09
C SER A 110 -5.79 -5.84 15.64
N PRO A 111 -5.71 -7.09 15.13
CA PRO A 111 -5.50 -7.32 13.71
C PRO A 111 -6.57 -6.60 12.85
N TYR A 112 -6.16 -6.07 11.70
CA TYR A 112 -7.04 -5.38 10.77
C TYR A 112 -6.60 -5.61 9.33
N VAL A 113 -7.46 -5.26 8.39
CA VAL A 113 -7.15 -5.26 6.96
C VAL A 113 -7.24 -3.84 6.39
N VAL A 114 -6.56 -3.58 5.28
CA VAL A 114 -6.54 -2.28 4.60
C VAL A 114 -7.12 -2.45 3.20
N ALA A 115 -7.99 -1.53 2.79
CA ALA A 115 -8.52 -1.47 1.43
C ALA A 115 -8.49 -0.04 0.90
N GLY A 116 -8.37 0.13 -0.43
CA GLY A 116 -8.50 1.45 -1.02
C GLY A 116 -8.37 1.46 -2.54
N ASN A 117 -9.15 2.35 -3.15
CA ASN A 117 -8.95 2.78 -4.52
C ASN A 117 -8.01 3.99 -4.51
N LEU A 118 -6.71 3.74 -4.63
CA LEU A 118 -5.70 4.74 -4.30
C LEU A 118 -5.54 5.81 -5.38
N PRO A 119 -5.45 7.09 -5.00
CA PRO A 119 -5.06 8.15 -5.92
C PRO A 119 -3.70 7.84 -6.54
N TYR A 120 -3.59 7.95 -7.86
CA TYR A 120 -2.43 7.48 -8.63
C TYR A 120 -1.10 8.13 -8.22
N TYR A 121 -1.14 9.41 -7.85
CA TYR A 121 0.06 10.20 -7.52
C TYR A 121 0.64 9.89 -6.13
N ILE A 122 -0.11 9.22 -5.23
CA ILE A 122 0.33 8.90 -3.86
C ILE A 122 0.36 7.41 -3.55
N THR A 123 0.19 6.54 -4.55
CA THR A 123 0.19 5.08 -4.36
C THR A 123 1.45 4.61 -3.62
N THR A 124 2.64 4.97 -4.09
CA THR A 124 3.90 4.53 -3.47
C THR A 124 4.04 5.00 -2.02
N PRO A 125 3.86 6.29 -1.67
CA PRO A 125 3.88 6.73 -0.27
C PRO A 125 2.88 6.00 0.63
N ILE A 126 1.66 5.73 0.14
CA ILE A 126 0.65 4.99 0.93
C ILE A 126 1.13 3.56 1.18
N VAL A 127 1.54 2.87 0.14
CA VAL A 127 2.01 1.48 0.26
C VAL A 127 3.21 1.37 1.20
N GLU A 128 4.22 2.24 1.04
CA GLU A 128 5.40 2.25 1.89
C GLU A 128 5.08 2.58 3.36
N ARG A 129 4.00 3.37 3.61
CA ARG A 129 3.53 3.63 4.96
C ARG A 129 2.88 2.41 5.60
N PHE A 130 2.09 1.65 4.83
CA PHE A 130 1.30 0.54 5.38
C PHE A 130 2.06 -0.78 5.45
N LEU A 131 3.03 -1.02 4.56
CA LEU A 131 3.83 -2.23 4.60
C LEU A 131 4.49 -2.49 5.96
N PRO A 132 5.09 -1.48 6.65
CA PRO A 132 5.69 -1.69 7.97
C PRO A 132 4.68 -1.91 9.10
N LEU A 133 3.42 -1.50 8.94
CA LEU A 133 2.38 -1.68 9.96
C LEU A 133 1.84 -3.12 10.01
N LEU A 134 2.18 -3.93 9.03
CA LEU A 134 1.86 -5.35 8.94
C LEU A 134 0.37 -5.70 9.14
N PRO A 135 -0.61 -5.00 8.51
CA PRO A 135 -1.99 -5.45 8.52
C PRO A 135 -2.11 -6.86 7.92
N GLU A 136 -3.17 -7.61 8.30
CA GLU A 136 -3.35 -9.00 7.89
C GLU A 136 -3.49 -9.16 6.38
N ARG A 137 -4.21 -8.21 5.75
CA ARG A 137 -4.31 -8.08 4.30
C ARG A 137 -4.34 -6.61 3.89
N MET A 138 -3.83 -6.35 2.70
CA MET A 138 -4.01 -5.06 2.03
C MET A 138 -4.51 -5.31 0.61
N LEU A 139 -5.56 -4.60 0.22
CA LEU A 139 -6.07 -4.60 -1.15
C LEU A 139 -6.01 -3.19 -1.71
N PHE A 140 -5.30 -3.05 -2.80
CA PHE A 140 -5.17 -1.76 -3.47
C PHE A 140 -5.64 -1.85 -4.93
N MET A 141 -6.51 -0.92 -5.29
CA MET A 141 -6.82 -0.62 -6.68
C MET A 141 -5.88 0.51 -7.11
N VAL A 142 -4.99 0.25 -8.04
CA VAL A 142 -3.90 1.15 -8.45
C VAL A 142 -3.72 1.14 -9.96
N GLN A 143 -3.02 2.12 -10.52
CA GLN A 143 -2.63 2.06 -11.94
C GLN A 143 -1.88 0.77 -12.25
N LYS A 144 -2.10 0.20 -13.43
CA LYS A 144 -1.48 -1.05 -13.87
C LYS A 144 0.05 -1.01 -13.77
N GLU A 145 0.68 0.12 -14.09
CA GLU A 145 2.13 0.30 -13.95
C GLU A 145 2.59 0.34 -12.49
N ALA A 146 1.79 0.93 -11.60
CA ALA A 146 2.07 0.92 -10.17
C ALA A 146 1.91 -0.49 -9.58
N ALA A 147 0.93 -1.27 -10.05
CA ALA A 147 0.73 -2.66 -9.66
C ALA A 147 1.95 -3.53 -9.97
N ALA A 148 2.64 -3.30 -11.08
CA ALA A 148 3.84 -4.06 -11.45
C ALA A 148 4.96 -3.99 -10.40
N ARG A 149 5.01 -2.94 -9.58
CA ARG A 149 6.02 -2.77 -8.53
C ARG A 149 5.94 -3.83 -7.44
N PHE A 150 4.75 -4.36 -7.14
CA PHE A 150 4.57 -5.39 -6.11
C PHE A 150 5.21 -6.72 -6.51
N PHE A 151 5.31 -6.98 -7.81
CA PHE A 151 5.76 -8.25 -8.40
C PHE A 151 7.13 -8.16 -9.06
N ALA A 152 7.73 -6.97 -9.11
CA ALA A 152 8.98 -6.74 -9.82
C ALA A 152 10.10 -7.65 -9.31
N ALA A 153 10.82 -8.28 -10.24
CA ALA A 153 11.98 -9.09 -9.96
C ALA A 153 13.27 -8.24 -9.89
N PRO A 154 14.34 -8.77 -9.29
CA PRO A 154 15.66 -8.13 -9.35
C PRO A 154 16.07 -7.83 -10.80
N GLY A 155 16.54 -6.60 -11.04
CA GLY A 155 16.90 -6.11 -12.36
C GLY A 155 15.78 -5.42 -13.13
N ASP A 156 14.52 -5.60 -12.76
CA ASP A 156 13.40 -4.89 -13.38
C ASP A 156 13.48 -3.39 -13.16
N ARG A 157 13.06 -2.62 -14.17
CA ARG A 157 13.07 -1.16 -14.10
C ARG A 157 12.28 -0.60 -12.92
N VAL A 158 11.20 -1.26 -12.52
CA VAL A 158 10.29 -0.83 -11.46
C VAL A 158 10.59 -1.46 -10.10
N TYR A 159 11.65 -2.30 -10.01
CA TYR A 159 12.09 -2.90 -8.75
C TYR A 159 12.52 -1.83 -7.75
N GLY A 160 12.01 -1.90 -6.52
CA GLY A 160 12.24 -0.89 -5.50
C GLY A 160 11.76 -1.31 -4.11
N ALA A 161 11.63 -0.36 -3.19
CA ALA A 161 11.22 -0.63 -1.80
C ALA A 161 9.87 -1.35 -1.71
N VAL A 162 8.90 -0.95 -2.54
CA VAL A 162 7.59 -1.63 -2.62
C VAL A 162 7.76 -3.09 -2.99
N SER A 163 8.61 -3.40 -4.01
CA SER A 163 8.87 -4.77 -4.44
C SER A 163 9.48 -5.62 -3.33
N VAL A 164 10.49 -5.07 -2.66
CA VAL A 164 11.19 -5.79 -1.59
C VAL A 164 10.28 -6.05 -0.41
N LEU A 165 9.65 -5.01 0.16
CA LEU A 165 8.82 -5.17 1.35
C LEU A 165 7.59 -6.02 1.09
N SER A 166 6.92 -5.84 -0.05
CA SER A 166 5.74 -6.65 -0.39
C SER A 166 6.06 -8.12 -0.56
N GLN A 167 7.26 -8.48 -1.07
CA GLN A 167 7.66 -9.87 -1.27
C GLN A 167 8.32 -10.49 -0.03
N VAL A 168 8.90 -9.66 0.86
CA VAL A 168 9.49 -10.14 2.12
C VAL A 168 8.41 -10.43 3.16
N TYR A 169 7.52 -9.48 3.44
CA TYR A 169 6.53 -9.59 4.52
C TYR A 169 5.18 -10.13 4.07
N TYR A 170 4.90 -10.10 2.78
CA TYR A 170 3.60 -10.50 2.22
C TYR A 170 3.76 -11.50 1.08
N ARG A 171 2.62 -12.03 0.66
CA ARG A 171 2.43 -12.76 -0.60
C ARG A 171 1.59 -11.88 -1.50
N PRO A 172 2.19 -11.14 -2.44
CA PRO A 172 1.44 -10.33 -3.39
C PRO A 172 0.76 -11.20 -4.43
N GLU A 173 -0.51 -10.89 -4.73
CA GLU A 173 -1.36 -11.59 -5.70
C GLU A 173 -2.02 -10.56 -6.62
N PRO A 174 -1.84 -10.65 -7.96
CA PRO A 174 -2.65 -9.88 -8.90
C PRO A 174 -4.02 -10.51 -8.99
N LEU A 175 -5.09 -9.75 -8.67
CA LEU A 175 -6.45 -10.31 -8.72
C LEU A 175 -7.07 -10.17 -10.10
N PHE A 176 -7.27 -8.94 -10.54
CA PHE A 176 -7.87 -8.63 -11.84
C PHE A 176 -7.56 -7.21 -12.31
N SER A 177 -7.73 -6.98 -13.59
CA SER A 177 -7.65 -5.64 -14.20
C SER A 177 -8.99 -4.91 -14.06
N VAL A 178 -8.93 -3.60 -13.89
CA VAL A 178 -10.09 -2.71 -13.90
C VAL A 178 -9.92 -1.75 -15.07
N PRO A 179 -10.66 -1.95 -16.18
CA PRO A 179 -10.61 -1.06 -17.32
C PRO A 179 -10.97 0.38 -16.95
N ARG A 180 -10.36 1.34 -17.59
CA ARG A 180 -10.57 2.78 -17.30
C ARG A 180 -12.02 3.23 -17.45
N HIS A 181 -12.84 2.58 -18.30
CA HIS A 181 -14.25 2.89 -18.45
C HIS A 181 -15.11 2.50 -17.23
N CYS A 182 -14.57 1.70 -16.30
CA CYS A 182 -15.21 1.38 -15.02
C CYS A 182 -15.09 2.54 -14.00
N TYR A 183 -14.53 3.67 -14.38
CA TYR A 183 -14.38 4.85 -13.53
C TYR A 183 -15.07 6.08 -14.09
N TYR A 184 -15.51 6.94 -13.20
CA TYR A 184 -15.96 8.29 -13.53
C TYR A 184 -15.37 9.33 -12.55
N PRO A 185 -14.70 10.41 -13.04
CA PRO A 185 -14.26 10.58 -14.42
C PRO A 185 -13.37 9.42 -14.88
N GLN A 186 -13.33 9.16 -16.18
CA GLN A 186 -12.49 8.11 -16.73
C GLN A 186 -11.01 8.54 -16.68
N PRO A 187 -10.10 7.74 -16.05
CA PRO A 187 -8.67 8.03 -16.06
C PRO A 187 -8.03 7.71 -17.41
N GLU A 188 -6.77 8.11 -17.57
CA GLU A 188 -6.02 7.90 -18.81
C GLU A 188 -5.60 6.42 -19.02
N VAL A 189 -5.39 5.68 -17.92
CA VAL A 189 -4.87 4.31 -17.93
C VAL A 189 -5.77 3.36 -17.15
N ASP A 190 -5.67 2.08 -17.47
CA ASP A 190 -6.34 1.02 -16.71
C ASP A 190 -5.72 0.86 -15.33
N SER A 191 -6.52 0.35 -14.40
CA SER A 191 -6.09 -0.04 -13.06
C SER A 191 -5.96 -1.55 -12.94
N ALA A 192 -5.34 -1.97 -11.87
CA ALA A 192 -5.30 -3.36 -11.44
C ALA A 192 -5.56 -3.44 -9.94
N VAL A 193 -6.15 -4.54 -9.50
CA VAL A 193 -6.35 -4.86 -8.09
C VAL A 193 -5.26 -5.82 -7.64
N VAL A 194 -4.56 -5.44 -6.58
CA VAL A 194 -3.50 -6.21 -5.95
C VAL A 194 -3.91 -6.55 -4.54
N LEU A 195 -3.79 -7.82 -4.17
CA LEU A 195 -3.96 -8.30 -2.80
C LEU A 195 -2.58 -8.66 -2.22
N LEU A 196 -2.31 -8.18 -1.02
CA LEU A 196 -1.16 -8.53 -0.21
C LEU A 196 -1.67 -9.30 1.01
N THR A 197 -1.27 -10.55 1.16
CA THR A 197 -1.59 -11.35 2.35
C THR A 197 -0.33 -11.49 3.20
N LYS A 198 -0.40 -11.08 4.47
CA LYS A 198 0.72 -11.16 5.42
C LYS A 198 1.22 -12.60 5.53
N ARG A 199 2.52 -12.79 5.61
CA ARG A 199 3.13 -14.10 5.85
C ARG A 199 2.82 -14.59 7.26
N ALA A 200 2.94 -15.88 7.48
CA ALA A 200 2.73 -16.49 8.77
C ALA A 200 3.75 -15.98 9.80
N PRO A 201 3.38 -15.93 11.11
CA PRO A 201 4.26 -15.40 12.14
C PRO A 201 5.63 -16.10 12.19
N GLU A 202 5.70 -17.39 11.93
CA GLU A 202 6.93 -18.17 11.87
C GLU A 202 7.86 -17.72 10.73
N ASP A 203 7.31 -17.34 9.59
CA ASP A 203 8.07 -16.79 8.45
C ASP A 203 8.63 -15.39 8.78
N LEU A 204 7.90 -14.62 9.61
CA LEU A 204 8.25 -13.24 9.98
C LEU A 204 9.31 -13.17 11.09
N ALA A 205 9.39 -14.17 11.96
CA ALA A 205 10.25 -14.15 13.14
C ALA A 205 11.76 -14.02 12.83
N ALA A 206 12.19 -14.48 11.66
CA ALA A 206 13.59 -14.41 11.21
C ALA A 206 13.90 -13.18 10.33
N LEU A 207 12.92 -12.29 10.13
CA LEU A 207 13.09 -11.12 9.29
C LEU A 207 13.49 -9.88 10.11
N PRO A 208 14.16 -8.89 9.50
CA PRO A 208 14.41 -7.62 10.17
C PRO A 208 13.10 -6.90 10.50
N ALA A 209 13.13 -5.93 11.41
CA ALA A 209 11.99 -5.07 11.66
C ALA A 209 11.60 -4.33 10.36
N PRO A 210 10.30 -4.22 10.02
CA PRO A 210 9.87 -3.67 8.75
C PRO A 210 10.37 -2.25 8.47
N ASP A 211 10.41 -1.38 9.49
CA ASP A 211 10.95 -0.03 9.35
C ASP A 211 12.46 -0.01 9.11
N ALA A 212 13.20 -0.94 9.72
CA ALA A 212 14.63 -1.09 9.47
C ALA A 212 14.87 -1.51 8.02
N LEU A 213 14.12 -2.51 7.52
CA LEU A 213 14.24 -2.93 6.12
C LEU A 213 13.85 -1.81 5.16
N LEU A 214 12.80 -1.04 5.44
CA LEU A 214 12.40 0.09 4.60
C LEU A 214 13.52 1.14 4.51
N ARG A 215 14.13 1.51 5.65
CA ARG A 215 15.27 2.44 5.67
C ARG A 215 16.46 1.90 4.89
N PHE A 216 16.84 0.64 5.16
CA PHE A 216 17.97 -0.02 4.50
C PHE A 216 17.78 -0.08 2.98
N VAL A 217 16.62 -0.53 2.50
CA VAL A 217 16.31 -0.67 1.07
C VAL A 217 16.23 0.68 0.37
N ARG A 218 15.66 1.71 1.02
CA ARG A 218 15.66 3.07 0.47
C ARG A 218 17.07 3.60 0.26
N THR A 219 17.97 3.37 1.22
CA THR A 219 19.39 3.73 1.08
C THR A 219 20.05 2.90 -0.01
N ALA A 220 19.91 1.58 0.04
CA ALA A 220 20.52 0.64 -0.91
C ALA A 220 20.14 0.93 -2.38
N LEU A 221 18.89 1.34 -2.63
CA LEU A 221 18.34 1.61 -3.98
C LEU A 221 18.33 3.11 -4.34
N ALA A 222 18.86 4.00 -3.50
CA ALA A 222 18.83 5.45 -3.74
C ALA A 222 19.50 5.84 -5.06
N MET A 223 20.64 5.23 -5.35
CA MET A 223 21.39 5.44 -6.60
C MET A 223 21.54 4.12 -7.35
N ARG A 224 20.52 3.72 -8.12
CA ARG A 224 20.45 2.42 -8.81
C ARG A 224 21.69 2.06 -9.61
N ARG A 225 22.33 3.04 -10.27
CA ARG A 225 23.55 2.83 -11.09
C ARG A 225 24.83 2.65 -10.27
N LYS A 226 24.81 2.89 -8.97
CA LYS A 226 25.95 2.70 -8.07
C LYS A 226 25.95 1.30 -7.46
N THR A 227 27.11 0.85 -7.04
CA THR A 227 27.25 -0.39 -6.25
C THR A 227 26.56 -0.24 -4.91
N LEU A 228 26.18 -1.37 -4.28
CA LEU A 228 25.56 -1.35 -2.95
C LEU A 228 26.45 -0.61 -1.93
N VAL A 229 27.75 -0.87 -1.90
CA VAL A 229 28.72 -0.18 -1.02
C VAL A 229 28.69 1.33 -1.23
N ASN A 230 28.62 1.79 -2.47
CA ASN A 230 28.61 3.22 -2.79
C ASN A 230 27.29 3.94 -2.42
N ASN A 231 26.23 3.20 -2.11
CA ASN A 231 25.00 3.75 -1.53
C ASN A 231 25.12 3.95 0.00
N PHE A 232 26.16 3.39 0.64
CA PHE A 232 26.51 3.55 2.05
C PHE A 232 27.94 4.15 2.22
N PRO A 233 28.21 5.34 1.69
CA PRO A 233 29.59 5.82 1.44
C PRO A 233 30.42 6.12 2.70
N ARG A 234 29.79 6.18 3.87
CA ARG A 234 30.46 6.46 5.15
C ARG A 234 30.34 5.31 6.14
N ASP A 235 29.81 4.21 5.70
CA ASP A 235 29.48 3.06 6.54
C ASP A 235 30.18 1.81 6.00
N GLY A 236 31.32 1.46 6.59
CA GLY A 236 32.08 0.28 6.20
C GLY A 236 31.39 -1.07 6.47
N ARG A 237 30.28 -1.10 7.24
CA ARG A 237 29.58 -2.34 7.60
C ARG A 237 29.13 -3.11 6.37
N VAL A 238 28.52 -2.42 5.39
CA VAL A 238 28.05 -3.09 4.17
C VAL A 238 29.20 -3.75 3.42
N ALA A 239 30.33 -3.06 3.24
CA ALA A 239 31.49 -3.63 2.57
C ALA A 239 32.04 -4.86 3.30
N ALA A 240 32.06 -4.84 4.64
CA ALA A 240 32.53 -5.95 5.46
C ALA A 240 31.58 -7.18 5.41
N LEU A 241 30.28 -6.96 5.21
CA LEU A 241 29.28 -8.03 5.18
C LEU A 241 29.25 -8.81 3.87
N LEU A 242 29.51 -8.17 2.74
CA LEU A 242 29.34 -8.79 1.43
C LEU A 242 30.18 -10.06 1.20
N PRO A 243 31.48 -10.08 1.52
CA PRO A 243 32.31 -11.27 1.31
C PRO A 243 31.83 -12.49 2.11
N ALA A 244 31.37 -12.28 3.35
CA ALA A 244 30.85 -13.34 4.20
C ALA A 244 29.55 -13.97 3.67
N GLN A 245 28.84 -13.25 2.80
CA GLN A 245 27.61 -13.71 2.13
C GLN A 245 27.87 -14.22 0.70
N GLY A 246 29.14 -14.29 0.26
CA GLY A 246 29.51 -14.66 -1.09
C GLY A 246 29.05 -13.64 -2.16
N ILE A 247 28.81 -12.40 -1.77
CA ILE A 247 28.31 -11.34 -2.66
C ILE A 247 29.50 -10.47 -3.09
N PRO A 248 29.71 -10.24 -4.40
CA PRO A 248 30.80 -9.42 -4.89
C PRO A 248 30.61 -7.93 -4.50
N GLU A 249 31.71 -7.24 -4.18
CA GLU A 249 31.69 -5.83 -3.75
C GLU A 249 31.12 -4.86 -4.80
N ASN A 250 31.21 -5.22 -6.08
CA ASN A 250 30.70 -4.41 -7.18
C ASN A 250 29.21 -4.64 -7.46
N VAL A 251 28.50 -5.43 -6.63
CA VAL A 251 27.06 -5.69 -6.79
C VAL A 251 26.25 -4.41 -6.70
N ARG A 252 25.18 -4.34 -7.48
CA ARG A 252 24.15 -3.31 -7.36
C ARG A 252 22.97 -3.85 -6.58
N ALA A 253 22.40 -3.06 -5.68
CA ALA A 253 21.26 -3.49 -4.88
C ALA A 253 20.05 -3.94 -5.72
N GLU A 254 19.83 -3.29 -6.87
CA GLU A 254 18.72 -3.64 -7.78
C GLU A 254 18.79 -5.04 -8.38
N THR A 255 19.96 -5.70 -8.33
CA THR A 255 20.14 -7.07 -8.84
C THR A 255 20.00 -8.13 -7.74
N LEU A 256 19.84 -7.72 -6.49
CA LEU A 256 19.72 -8.64 -5.35
C LEU A 256 18.27 -9.04 -5.10
N PRO A 257 17.99 -10.32 -4.82
CA PRO A 257 16.68 -10.78 -4.39
C PRO A 257 16.17 -10.08 -3.12
N PRO A 258 14.85 -9.94 -2.94
CA PRO A 258 14.27 -9.35 -1.72
C PRO A 258 14.77 -10.00 -0.44
N GLN A 259 14.86 -11.32 -0.40
CA GLN A 259 15.34 -12.09 0.75
C GLN A 259 16.80 -11.81 1.09
N THR A 260 17.65 -11.66 0.06
CA THR A 260 19.06 -11.28 0.25
C THR A 260 19.19 -9.88 0.84
N LEU A 261 18.37 -8.93 0.37
CA LEU A 261 18.35 -7.58 0.94
C LEU A 261 17.84 -7.58 2.40
N ALA A 262 16.84 -8.41 2.73
CA ALA A 262 16.38 -8.58 4.10
C ALA A 262 17.46 -9.18 5.01
N GLN A 263 18.17 -10.21 4.55
CA GLN A 263 19.28 -10.81 5.28
C GLN A 263 20.44 -9.81 5.50
N LEU A 264 20.82 -9.08 4.47
CA LEU A 264 21.82 -8.02 4.60
C LEU A 264 21.41 -6.93 5.58
N CYS A 265 20.14 -6.53 5.58
CA CYS A 265 19.58 -5.59 6.56
C CYS A 265 19.70 -6.14 7.97
N LEU A 266 19.33 -7.38 8.22
CA LEU A 266 19.41 -8.00 9.54
C LEU A 266 20.86 -8.04 10.06
N LEU A 267 21.80 -8.42 9.21
CA LEU A 267 23.23 -8.43 9.54
C LEU A 267 23.76 -7.01 9.78
N TYR A 268 23.32 -6.04 9.00
CA TYR A 268 23.70 -4.63 9.10
C TYR A 268 23.25 -3.99 10.42
N GLU A 269 22.03 -4.26 10.85
CA GLU A 269 21.48 -3.77 12.12
C GLU A 269 22.24 -4.38 13.34
N ASN A 270 22.72 -5.62 13.20
CA ASN A 270 23.46 -6.32 14.26
C ASN A 270 24.99 -6.05 14.23
N ALA A 271 25.51 -5.42 13.18
CA ALA A 271 26.93 -5.13 13.06
C ALA A 271 27.33 -3.90 13.87
N VAL A 272 28.40 -4.01 14.66
CA VAL A 272 29.02 -2.86 15.35
C VAL A 272 29.66 -1.95 14.32
N PRO A 273 29.47 -0.61 14.41
CA PRO A 273 30.13 0.31 13.50
C PRO A 273 31.66 0.19 13.55
N PRO A 274 32.36 0.24 12.40
CA PRO A 274 33.82 0.24 12.40
C PRO A 274 34.34 1.46 13.16
N GLY A 275 35.04 1.24 14.27
CA GLY A 275 35.64 2.31 15.12
C GLY A 275 35.10 2.36 16.56
N GLU A 276 34.17 1.48 16.95
CA GLU A 276 33.66 1.35 18.33
C GLU A 276 34.21 0.07 19.03
N ILE A 277 35.34 -0.52 18.53
CA ILE A 277 36.06 -1.64 19.15
C ILE A 277 37.35 -1.12 19.74
#